data_6d4aba9fd7a5417daaace2f5aff19278
#
_entry.id   6d4aba9fd7a5417daaace2f5aff19278
#
_cell.length_a   1.000
_cell.length_b   1.000
_cell.length_c   1.000
_cell.angle_alpha   90.00
_cell.angle_beta   90.00
_cell.angle_gamma   90.00
#
_symmetry.space_group_name_H-M   'P 1'
#
loop_
_entity.id
_entity.type
_entity.pdbx_description
1 polymer ?
#
loop_
_entity_poly.entity_id
_entity_poly.type
_entity_poly.pdbx_seq_one_letter_code
_entity_poly.pdbx_strand_id
1 'polypeptide(L)'
;MVKMPEPAPAPAKPDRSKAVRAALALLLLASLAAGIGFWFKSAPEDNNAGQAKPVAVAAATYVGSEACGSCHTAEFADWQQSQHAKAMQHANADTVLGNFNDVRFEYNGITSRFFKRDDKFFVNTDGPDGKLADFEIKYTFGLDPMQQYLIAFPDGRMQALSIAWDTRPADQVGQRWFHLQPDQKVDFKDELHWTKRTQNWNFMCADCHSTDVRKNYDEASDSFKTTWKDITVGCEACHGPGSNHVKAPASSLKGSGLTVDFIERNGVDWVLNPATGNANRSKPRETDEELQVCAQCHSRRGQVADGYKPGMPFHDFYREAVLEPNLYHADGQQLDEVYISGSFAQSKMNHAGVTCSDCHNPHTAKLKAEGNAACAGCHLPAKYDIENHHHHPQGSQGAQCANCHMPEKTYMVIDPRRDHSMRIPRPDLSVAHGTPNSCNACHRENDAAWAAQQIRQWTGGRDPGGYQTYTPAYAAADGNQPDAQS
;
A
#
# COMPACT_ATOMS: atom_id res chain seq x y z
N MET A 1 -20.48 30.90 -87.38
CA MET A 1 -19.60 30.16 -86.52
C MET A 1 -20.34 28.92 -86.06
N VAL A 2 -20.02 27.78 -86.71
CA VAL A 2 -20.66 26.49 -86.40
C VAL A 2 -19.85 25.80 -85.31
N LYS A 3 -20.50 25.45 -84.18
CA LYS A 3 -19.93 24.74 -83.08
C LYS A 3 -19.77 23.23 -83.42
N MET A 4 -18.58 22.74 -83.46
CA MET A 4 -18.30 21.31 -83.63
C MET A 4 -18.67 20.50 -82.36
N PRO A 5 -19.14 19.25 -82.47
CA PRO A 5 -19.51 18.43 -81.33
C PRO A 5 -18.27 17.81 -80.69
N GLU A 6 -18.30 17.65 -79.35
CA GLU A 6 -17.33 17.08 -78.50
C GLU A 6 -17.24 15.54 -78.70
N PRO A 7 -16.02 14.92 -78.66
CA PRO A 7 -15.87 13.49 -78.87
C PRO A 7 -16.37 12.70 -77.64
N ALA A 8 -16.94 11.50 -77.92
CA ALA A 8 -17.45 10.56 -76.91
C ALA A 8 -16.33 9.97 -76.03
N PRO A 9 -16.57 9.67 -74.74
CA PRO A 9 -15.60 9.14 -73.83
C PRO A 9 -15.20 7.69 -74.19
N ALA A 10 -13.92 7.39 -74.02
CA ALA A 10 -13.35 6.05 -74.23
C ALA A 10 -13.85 5.02 -73.20
N PRO A 11 -13.96 3.72 -73.55
CA PRO A 11 -14.44 2.70 -72.65
C PRO A 11 -13.45 2.48 -71.49
N ALA A 12 -13.97 2.37 -70.25
CA ALA A 12 -13.22 2.15 -69.01
C ALA A 12 -12.51 0.80 -69.05
N LYS A 13 -11.23 0.79 -68.72
CA LYS A 13 -10.44 -0.42 -68.57
C LYS A 13 -10.96 -1.25 -67.38
N PRO A 14 -11.02 -2.58 -67.47
CA PRO A 14 -11.48 -3.42 -66.35
C PRO A 14 -10.54 -3.25 -65.13
N ASP A 15 -11.18 -3.02 -63.99
CA ASP A 15 -10.48 -2.84 -62.69
C ASP A 15 -9.86 -4.15 -62.21
N ARG A 16 -8.56 -4.31 -62.51
CA ARG A 16 -7.75 -5.46 -62.09
C ARG A 16 -7.63 -5.60 -60.54
N SER A 17 -7.95 -4.56 -59.81
CA SER A 17 -7.85 -4.58 -58.34
C SER A 17 -8.91 -5.44 -57.68
N LYS A 18 -10.12 -5.54 -58.29
CA LYS A 18 -11.20 -6.40 -57.77
C LYS A 18 -10.90 -7.90 -57.98
N ALA A 19 -10.30 -8.25 -59.10
CA ALA A 19 -9.92 -9.64 -59.38
C ALA A 19 -8.78 -10.12 -58.46
N VAL A 20 -7.78 -9.26 -58.16
CA VAL A 20 -6.69 -9.59 -57.19
C VAL A 20 -7.21 -9.71 -55.77
N ARG A 21 -8.13 -8.85 -55.37
CA ARG A 21 -8.74 -8.93 -54.01
C ARG A 21 -9.62 -10.19 -53.83
N ALA A 22 -10.33 -10.60 -54.85
CA ALA A 22 -11.10 -11.85 -54.84
C ALA A 22 -10.19 -13.09 -54.76
N ALA A 23 -9.09 -13.11 -55.51
CA ALA A 23 -8.11 -14.20 -55.48
C ALA A 23 -7.38 -14.32 -54.13
N LEU A 24 -7.02 -13.19 -53.49
CA LEU A 24 -6.42 -13.16 -52.17
C LEU A 24 -7.39 -13.62 -51.06
N ALA A 25 -8.68 -13.25 -51.14
CA ALA A 25 -9.70 -13.71 -50.20
C ALA A 25 -9.95 -15.23 -50.29
N LEU A 26 -9.94 -15.78 -51.49
CA LEU A 26 -10.07 -17.24 -51.69
C LEU A 26 -8.85 -18.03 -51.18
N LEU A 27 -7.64 -17.48 -51.33
CA LEU A 27 -6.40 -18.10 -50.79
C LEU A 27 -6.39 -18.06 -49.27
N LEU A 28 -6.86 -16.99 -48.66
CA LEU A 28 -7.02 -16.88 -47.19
C LEU A 28 -8.04 -17.86 -46.63
N LEU A 29 -9.18 -18.02 -47.28
CA LEU A 29 -10.21 -18.98 -46.89
C LEU A 29 -9.73 -20.44 -47.07
N ALA A 30 -8.97 -20.75 -48.10
CA ALA A 30 -8.38 -22.07 -48.31
C ALA A 30 -7.30 -22.41 -47.28
N SER A 31 -6.48 -21.41 -46.87
CA SER A 31 -5.48 -21.59 -45.80
C SER A 31 -6.11 -21.77 -44.42
N LEU A 32 -7.22 -21.07 -44.13
CA LEU A 32 -7.98 -21.26 -42.90
C LEU A 32 -8.64 -22.66 -42.84
N ALA A 33 -9.22 -23.11 -43.95
CA ALA A 33 -9.82 -24.44 -44.01
C ALA A 33 -8.78 -25.56 -43.91
N ALA A 34 -7.60 -25.40 -44.49
CA ALA A 34 -6.49 -26.34 -44.35
C ALA A 34 -5.90 -26.36 -42.93
N GLY A 35 -5.79 -25.19 -42.29
CA GLY A 35 -5.36 -25.05 -40.88
C GLY A 35 -6.31 -25.74 -39.90
N ILE A 36 -7.62 -25.57 -40.08
CA ILE A 36 -8.65 -26.20 -39.26
C ILE A 36 -8.65 -27.72 -39.48
N GLY A 37 -8.52 -28.19 -40.75
CA GLY A 37 -8.44 -29.62 -41.06
C GLY A 37 -7.20 -30.32 -40.52
N PHE A 38 -6.07 -29.60 -40.40
CA PHE A 38 -4.83 -30.11 -39.79
C PHE A 38 -4.95 -30.19 -38.27
N TRP A 39 -5.66 -29.23 -37.64
CA TRP A 39 -5.86 -29.21 -36.21
C TRP A 39 -6.78 -30.34 -35.72
N PHE A 40 -7.81 -30.69 -36.50
CA PHE A 40 -8.70 -31.84 -36.18
C PHE A 40 -8.09 -33.20 -36.48
N LYS A 41 -7.05 -33.30 -37.36
CA LYS A 41 -6.38 -34.59 -37.65
C LYS A 41 -5.20 -34.91 -36.71
N SER A 42 -4.76 -33.98 -35.91
CA SER A 42 -3.64 -34.16 -34.95
C SER A 42 -4.11 -34.26 -33.49
N ALA A 43 -5.39 -34.52 -33.22
CA ALA A 43 -5.81 -34.91 -31.89
C ALA A 43 -5.26 -36.32 -31.62
N PRO A 44 -4.40 -36.54 -30.62
CA PRO A 44 -3.96 -37.88 -30.24
C PRO A 44 -5.17 -38.70 -29.80
N GLU A 45 -5.30 -39.91 -30.28
CA GLU A 45 -6.25 -40.90 -29.72
C GLU A 45 -5.87 -41.09 -28.25
N ASP A 46 -6.85 -40.83 -27.39
CA ASP A 46 -6.70 -40.90 -25.93
C ASP A 46 -6.61 -42.36 -25.49
N ASN A 47 -5.42 -42.97 -25.60
CA ASN A 47 -5.12 -44.29 -25.05
C ASN A 47 -4.76 -44.18 -23.56
N ASN A 48 -5.62 -43.56 -22.75
CA ASN A 48 -5.39 -43.46 -21.31
C ASN A 48 -6.53 -44.16 -20.51
N ALA A 49 -6.70 -45.44 -20.77
CA ALA A 49 -7.45 -46.29 -19.85
C ALA A 49 -6.56 -46.57 -18.61
N GLY A 50 -6.65 -45.73 -17.58
CA GLY A 50 -5.98 -46.01 -16.31
C GLY A 50 -5.41 -44.81 -15.52
N GLN A 51 -5.50 -43.59 -16.01
CA GLN A 51 -5.17 -42.45 -15.14
C GLN A 51 -6.37 -42.14 -14.25
N ALA A 52 -6.19 -42.34 -12.94
CA ALA A 52 -7.11 -41.83 -11.94
C ALA A 52 -7.36 -40.35 -12.22
N LYS A 53 -8.63 -39.93 -12.36
CA LYS A 53 -8.95 -38.50 -12.43
C LYS A 53 -8.22 -37.79 -11.29
N PRO A 54 -7.54 -36.68 -11.53
CA PRO A 54 -6.94 -35.92 -10.44
C PRO A 54 -8.07 -35.64 -9.44
N VAL A 55 -7.89 -36.11 -8.23
CA VAL A 55 -8.77 -35.77 -7.12
C VAL A 55 -8.73 -34.26 -7.04
N ALA A 56 -9.83 -33.59 -7.33
CA ALA A 56 -9.90 -32.14 -7.18
C ALA A 56 -9.59 -31.83 -5.73
N VAL A 57 -8.40 -31.30 -5.48
CA VAL A 57 -8.03 -30.82 -4.15
C VAL A 57 -9.04 -29.71 -3.82
N ALA A 58 -9.78 -29.89 -2.75
CA ALA A 58 -10.77 -28.90 -2.32
C ALA A 58 -10.07 -27.55 -2.16
N ALA A 59 -10.73 -26.49 -2.62
CA ALA A 59 -10.18 -25.13 -2.46
C ALA A 59 -9.87 -24.86 -1.00
N ALA A 60 -8.67 -24.37 -0.72
CA ALA A 60 -8.24 -24.05 0.64
C ALA A 60 -9.17 -22.98 1.26
N THR A 61 -9.48 -23.15 2.54
CA THR A 61 -10.27 -22.21 3.36
C THR A 61 -9.45 -21.70 4.52
N TYR A 62 -9.83 -20.55 5.03
CA TYR A 62 -9.18 -19.93 6.18
C TYR A 62 -9.50 -20.68 7.48
N VAL A 63 -8.49 -20.91 8.31
CA VAL A 63 -8.60 -21.67 9.58
C VAL A 63 -8.46 -20.80 10.82
N GLY A 64 -7.90 -19.60 10.68
CA GLY A 64 -7.62 -18.63 11.75
C GLY A 64 -6.24 -18.83 12.38
N SER A 65 -5.68 -17.73 12.89
CA SER A 65 -4.30 -17.68 13.40
C SER A 65 -4.03 -18.63 14.56
N GLU A 66 -5.02 -18.90 15.42
CA GLU A 66 -4.88 -19.84 16.54
C GLU A 66 -4.51 -21.25 16.08
N ALA A 67 -4.98 -21.67 14.90
CA ALA A 67 -4.66 -23.00 14.36
C ALA A 67 -3.17 -23.12 13.99
N CYS A 68 -2.47 -22.03 13.75
CA CYS A 68 -1.05 -21.99 13.37
C CYS A 68 -0.13 -22.06 14.61
N GLY A 69 -0.56 -21.47 15.72
CA GLY A 69 0.25 -21.29 16.94
C GLY A 69 0.75 -22.58 17.58
N SER A 70 0.03 -23.70 17.42
CA SER A 70 0.43 -25.00 17.99
C SER A 70 1.71 -25.59 17.36
N CYS A 71 2.03 -25.23 16.10
CA CYS A 71 3.20 -25.70 15.37
C CYS A 71 4.24 -24.58 15.17
N HIS A 72 3.81 -23.36 14.92
CA HIS A 72 4.65 -22.17 14.68
C HIS A 72 4.73 -21.29 15.93
N THR A 73 5.18 -21.87 17.05
CA THR A 73 5.11 -21.21 18.37
C THR A 73 5.95 -19.95 18.49
N ALA A 74 7.09 -19.88 17.81
CA ALA A 74 7.97 -18.70 17.84
C ALA A 74 7.38 -17.53 17.02
N GLU A 75 6.99 -17.81 15.79
CA GLU A 75 6.38 -16.83 14.89
C GLU A 75 5.03 -16.34 15.45
N PHE A 76 4.26 -17.22 16.08
CA PHE A 76 3.00 -16.87 16.73
C PHE A 76 3.22 -15.95 17.94
N ALA A 77 4.22 -16.23 18.77
CA ALA A 77 4.56 -15.38 19.91
C ALA A 77 5.04 -13.99 19.48
N ASP A 78 5.85 -13.92 18.41
CA ASP A 78 6.29 -12.67 17.80
C ASP A 78 5.10 -11.87 17.25
N TRP A 79 4.22 -12.54 16.49
CA TRP A 79 3.04 -11.93 15.92
C TRP A 79 2.07 -11.39 16.97
N GLN A 80 1.80 -12.13 18.05
CA GLN A 80 0.90 -11.69 19.13
C GLN A 80 1.31 -10.34 19.74
N GLN A 81 2.59 -9.99 19.72
CA GLN A 81 3.10 -8.72 20.23
C GLN A 81 3.10 -7.61 19.18
N SER A 82 2.89 -7.95 17.90
CA SER A 82 2.98 -7.02 16.79
C SER A 82 1.79 -6.07 16.69
N GLN A 83 1.96 -4.99 15.94
CA GLN A 83 0.85 -4.11 15.54
C GLN A 83 -0.14 -4.84 14.62
N HIS A 84 0.27 -5.85 13.85
CA HIS A 84 -0.63 -6.66 13.04
C HIS A 84 -1.65 -7.42 13.89
N ALA A 85 -1.20 -8.09 14.95
CA ALA A 85 -2.09 -8.79 15.88
C ALA A 85 -3.03 -7.85 16.65
N LYS A 86 -2.66 -6.58 16.78
CA LYS A 86 -3.41 -5.55 17.51
C LYS A 86 -4.07 -4.52 16.59
N ALA A 87 -4.06 -4.79 15.27
CA ALA A 87 -4.67 -3.88 14.29
C ALA A 87 -6.15 -3.62 14.59
N MET A 88 -6.85 -4.66 15.09
CA MET A 88 -8.23 -4.59 15.57
C MET A 88 -8.39 -5.47 16.80
N GLN A 89 -9.14 -4.98 17.81
CA GLN A 89 -9.43 -5.73 19.03
C GLN A 89 -10.84 -5.44 19.53
N HIS A 90 -11.46 -6.41 20.22
CA HIS A 90 -12.68 -6.14 20.99
C HIS A 90 -12.40 -5.13 22.11
N ALA A 91 -13.29 -4.16 22.27
CA ALA A 91 -13.13 -3.16 23.31
C ALA A 91 -13.38 -3.76 24.69
N ASN A 92 -12.35 -3.79 25.53
CA ASN A 92 -12.39 -4.25 26.92
C ASN A 92 -11.33 -3.51 27.75
N ALA A 93 -11.20 -3.86 29.02
CA ALA A 93 -10.29 -3.17 29.95
C ALA A 93 -8.81 -3.29 29.55
N ASP A 94 -8.42 -4.33 28.84
CA ASP A 94 -7.03 -4.58 28.44
C ASP A 94 -6.68 -3.93 27.08
N THR A 95 -7.70 -3.65 26.26
CA THR A 95 -7.49 -3.20 24.87
C THR A 95 -7.78 -1.73 24.64
N VAL A 96 -8.59 -1.11 25.50
CA VAL A 96 -8.94 0.32 25.44
C VAL A 96 -7.86 1.14 26.12
N LEU A 97 -7.12 1.92 25.36
CA LEU A 97 -6.02 2.77 25.87
C LEU A 97 -6.49 4.17 26.27
N GLY A 98 -7.59 4.64 25.69
CA GLY A 98 -8.14 5.97 25.96
C GLY A 98 -8.70 6.13 27.36
N ASN A 99 -8.70 7.37 27.83
CA ASN A 99 -9.25 7.71 29.14
C ASN A 99 -10.79 7.83 29.08
N PHE A 100 -11.49 6.80 29.56
CA PHE A 100 -12.95 6.74 29.68
C PHE A 100 -13.47 7.00 31.13
N ASN A 101 -12.71 7.71 31.94
CA ASN A 101 -13.10 8.03 33.33
C ASN A 101 -13.87 9.34 33.39
N ASP A 102 -15.01 9.39 32.66
CA ASP A 102 -15.91 10.54 32.60
C ASP A 102 -15.27 11.84 32.07
N VAL A 103 -14.39 11.68 31.05
CA VAL A 103 -13.61 12.77 30.45
C VAL A 103 -14.40 13.44 29.32
N ARG A 104 -14.27 14.76 29.22
CA ARG A 104 -14.90 15.58 28.18
C ARG A 104 -13.86 16.06 27.19
N PHE A 105 -14.26 16.10 25.92
CA PHE A 105 -13.50 16.66 24.81
C PHE A 105 -14.41 17.57 23.98
N GLU A 106 -13.95 18.78 23.71
CA GLU A 106 -14.72 19.75 22.93
C GLU A 106 -14.11 19.92 21.53
N TYR A 107 -14.98 19.87 20.53
CA TYR A 107 -14.64 20.13 19.15
C TYR A 107 -15.82 20.74 18.41
N ASN A 108 -15.59 21.86 17.71
CA ASN A 108 -16.58 22.57 16.88
C ASN A 108 -17.93 22.85 17.60
N GLY A 109 -17.86 23.18 18.91
CA GLY A 109 -19.04 23.44 19.74
C GLY A 109 -19.79 22.21 20.24
N ILE A 110 -19.32 21.01 19.91
CA ILE A 110 -19.81 19.74 20.46
C ILE A 110 -18.90 19.31 21.60
N THR A 111 -19.49 19.04 22.75
CA THR A 111 -18.78 18.45 23.90
C THR A 111 -19.06 16.95 23.94
N SER A 112 -18.10 16.16 23.52
CA SER A 112 -18.14 14.71 23.63
C SER A 112 -17.69 14.27 25.02
N ARG A 113 -18.32 13.21 25.57
CA ARG A 113 -18.02 12.65 26.88
C ARG A 113 -17.69 11.17 26.76
N PHE A 114 -16.53 10.77 27.29
CA PHE A 114 -16.03 9.39 27.27
C PHE A 114 -16.18 8.78 28.66
N PHE A 115 -16.96 7.69 28.76
CA PHE A 115 -17.31 7.12 30.08
C PHE A 115 -17.51 5.61 30.01
N LYS A 116 -17.55 4.96 31.17
CA LYS A 116 -17.86 3.54 31.35
C LYS A 116 -19.25 3.34 31.92
N ARG A 117 -19.92 2.27 31.49
CA ARG A 117 -21.20 1.78 32.06
C ARG A 117 -21.18 0.26 31.98
N ASP A 118 -21.33 -0.43 33.09
CA ASP A 118 -21.40 -1.90 33.17
C ASP A 118 -20.23 -2.58 32.43
N ASP A 119 -19.00 -2.19 32.74
CA ASP A 119 -17.74 -2.67 32.10
C ASP A 119 -17.62 -2.41 30.59
N LYS A 120 -18.53 -1.65 30.01
CA LYS A 120 -18.50 -1.22 28.62
C LYS A 120 -18.07 0.24 28.50
N PHE A 121 -17.52 0.55 27.34
CA PHE A 121 -17.00 1.86 26.98
C PHE A 121 -18.01 2.60 26.09
N PHE A 122 -18.27 3.87 26.40
CA PHE A 122 -19.23 4.69 25.69
C PHE A 122 -18.65 6.07 25.37
N VAL A 123 -19.10 6.61 24.25
CA VAL A 123 -18.98 8.04 23.96
C VAL A 123 -20.37 8.64 23.83
N ASN A 124 -20.63 9.75 24.53
CA ASN A 124 -21.77 10.63 24.27
C ASN A 124 -21.28 11.71 23.31
N THR A 125 -21.78 11.74 22.10
CA THR A 125 -21.40 12.70 21.04
C THR A 125 -22.56 12.88 20.07
N ASP A 126 -22.42 13.78 19.10
CA ASP A 126 -23.44 13.99 18.07
C ASP A 126 -23.56 12.82 17.10
N GLY A 127 -24.80 12.43 16.87
CA GLY A 127 -25.18 11.35 15.97
C GLY A 127 -25.45 11.84 14.52
N PRO A 128 -26.01 10.96 13.68
CA PRO A 128 -26.29 11.29 12.28
C PRO A 128 -27.35 12.40 12.10
N ASP A 129 -28.10 12.71 13.14
CA ASP A 129 -29.11 13.80 13.18
C ASP A 129 -28.60 15.06 13.90
N GLY A 130 -27.33 15.07 14.33
CA GLY A 130 -26.70 16.17 15.06
C GLY A 130 -27.08 16.26 16.55
N LYS A 131 -27.83 15.29 17.06
CA LYS A 131 -28.18 15.24 18.51
C LYS A 131 -27.18 14.38 19.25
N LEU A 132 -26.91 14.79 20.49
CA LEU A 132 -26.06 14.01 21.38
C LEU A 132 -26.78 12.71 21.79
N ALA A 133 -26.05 11.59 21.64
CA ALA A 133 -26.51 10.28 22.08
C ALA A 133 -25.34 9.45 22.61
N ASP A 134 -25.66 8.42 23.42
CA ASP A 134 -24.66 7.47 23.92
C ASP A 134 -24.42 6.38 22.87
N PHE A 135 -23.16 6.19 22.47
CA PHE A 135 -22.73 5.15 21.54
C PHE A 135 -21.75 4.21 22.25
N GLU A 136 -22.02 2.90 22.19
CA GLU A 136 -21.14 1.88 22.74
C GLU A 136 -19.95 1.66 21.79
N ILE A 137 -18.74 1.68 22.33
CA ILE A 137 -17.51 1.29 21.62
C ILE A 137 -17.45 -0.25 21.55
N LYS A 138 -17.42 -0.80 20.35
CA LYS A 138 -17.37 -2.26 20.13
C LYS A 138 -15.96 -2.78 19.90
N TYR A 139 -15.16 -2.00 19.18
CA TYR A 139 -13.79 -2.37 18.83
C TYR A 139 -12.86 -1.17 18.98
N THR A 140 -11.59 -1.48 19.21
CA THR A 140 -10.47 -0.56 19.07
C THR A 140 -9.70 -0.90 17.80
N PHE A 141 -9.06 0.06 17.18
CA PHE A 141 -8.10 -0.18 16.10
C PHE A 141 -6.94 0.82 16.15
N GLY A 142 -5.75 0.32 15.78
CA GLY A 142 -4.50 1.03 16.03
C GLY A 142 -4.03 0.89 17.48
N LEU A 143 -2.72 1.10 17.68
CA LEU A 143 -2.05 0.95 18.96
C LEU A 143 -1.11 2.13 19.24
N ASP A 144 -0.29 2.50 18.26
CA ASP A 144 0.74 3.52 18.36
C ASP A 144 0.91 4.20 16.98
N PRO A 145 0.93 5.53 16.92
CA PRO A 145 0.86 6.53 18.00
C PRO A 145 -0.56 6.89 18.42
N MET A 146 -1.59 6.25 17.84
CA MET A 146 -2.99 6.54 18.14
C MET A 146 -3.84 5.29 18.21
N GLN A 147 -4.94 5.40 18.95
CA GLN A 147 -6.02 4.43 18.95
C GLN A 147 -7.36 5.10 18.58
N GLN A 148 -8.04 4.50 17.61
CA GLN A 148 -9.40 4.87 17.24
C GLN A 148 -10.42 3.83 17.73
N TYR A 149 -11.71 4.19 17.63
CA TYR A 149 -12.80 3.40 18.19
C TYR A 149 -13.90 3.19 17.17
N LEU A 150 -14.47 1.98 17.15
CA LEU A 150 -15.57 1.63 16.27
C LEU A 150 -16.89 1.51 17.02
N ILE A 151 -17.91 2.07 16.41
CA ILE A 151 -19.30 2.06 16.87
C ILE A 151 -20.12 1.27 15.86
N ALA A 152 -20.88 0.27 16.36
CA ALA A 152 -21.75 -0.55 15.52
C ALA A 152 -23.17 0.05 15.46
N PHE A 153 -23.73 0.09 14.25
CA PHE A 153 -25.11 0.51 13.99
C PHE A 153 -26.03 -0.71 13.70
N PRO A 154 -27.35 -0.56 13.89
CA PRO A 154 -28.30 -1.66 13.71
C PRO A 154 -28.34 -2.24 12.30
N ASP A 155 -28.00 -1.45 11.28
CA ASP A 155 -27.91 -1.86 9.86
C ASP A 155 -26.60 -2.60 9.51
N GLY A 156 -25.77 -2.90 10.52
CA GLY A 156 -24.49 -3.59 10.37
C GLY A 156 -23.33 -2.69 9.95
N ARG A 157 -23.57 -1.38 9.79
CA ARG A 157 -22.46 -0.43 9.62
C ARG A 157 -21.63 -0.38 10.90
N MET A 158 -20.32 -0.37 10.73
CA MET A 158 -19.37 -0.01 11.75
C MET A 158 -18.71 1.30 11.37
N GLN A 159 -18.79 2.30 12.23
CA GLN A 159 -18.30 3.63 11.98
C GLN A 159 -17.10 3.95 12.86
N ALA A 160 -16.04 4.46 12.24
CA ALA A 160 -14.85 4.93 12.94
C ALA A 160 -15.10 6.32 13.51
N LEU A 161 -14.93 6.48 14.82
CA LEU A 161 -15.05 7.77 15.47
C LEU A 161 -13.89 8.68 15.02
N SER A 162 -14.21 9.93 14.65
CA SER A 162 -13.19 10.93 14.25
C SER A 162 -12.43 11.52 15.43
N ILE A 163 -12.81 11.16 16.68
CA ILE A 163 -12.05 11.50 17.89
C ILE A 163 -11.21 10.28 18.27
N ALA A 164 -9.90 10.47 18.30
CA ALA A 164 -8.93 9.42 18.59
C ALA A 164 -8.17 9.70 19.91
N TRP A 165 -7.56 8.67 20.45
CA TRP A 165 -6.67 8.77 21.60
C TRP A 165 -5.22 8.78 21.16
N ASP A 166 -4.48 9.82 21.55
CA ASP A 166 -3.03 9.95 21.38
C ASP A 166 -2.32 9.07 22.40
N THR A 167 -1.72 7.97 21.96
CA THR A 167 -1.08 6.99 22.85
C THR A 167 0.35 7.35 23.23
N ARG A 168 0.93 8.37 22.60
CA ARG A 168 2.28 8.84 22.92
C ARG A 168 2.39 9.24 24.39
N PRO A 169 3.60 9.22 24.98
CA PRO A 169 3.83 9.68 26.33
C PRO A 169 3.36 11.13 26.57
N ALA A 170 2.96 11.44 27.79
CA ALA A 170 2.44 12.78 28.13
C ALA A 170 3.50 13.90 27.96
N ASP A 171 4.78 13.60 28.18
CA ASP A 171 5.91 14.49 27.93
C ASP A 171 6.15 14.79 26.44
N GLN A 172 5.56 13.98 25.54
CA GLN A 172 5.51 14.20 24.09
C GLN A 172 4.16 14.77 23.63
N VAL A 173 3.42 15.45 24.53
CA VAL A 173 2.09 16.01 24.27
C VAL A 173 1.04 14.93 23.93
N GLY A 174 1.27 13.70 24.32
CA GLY A 174 0.36 12.56 24.19
C GLY A 174 -0.59 12.41 25.36
N GLN A 175 -1.22 11.23 25.50
CA GLN A 175 -2.20 10.87 26.54
C GLN A 175 -3.39 11.84 26.56
N ARG A 176 -3.96 12.12 25.38
CA ARG A 176 -5.06 13.05 25.19
C ARG A 176 -6.01 12.62 24.09
N TRP A 177 -7.24 13.07 24.17
CA TRP A 177 -8.19 13.02 23.06
C TRP A 177 -7.87 14.11 22.05
N PHE A 178 -8.03 13.81 20.75
CA PHE A 178 -7.88 14.79 19.68
C PHE A 178 -8.81 14.43 18.52
N HIS A 179 -9.16 15.42 17.70
CA HIS A 179 -9.95 15.20 16.49
C HIS A 179 -9.04 15.05 15.28
N LEU A 180 -9.38 14.14 14.36
CA LEU A 180 -8.56 13.86 13.16
C LEU A 180 -8.55 15.01 12.15
N GLN A 181 -9.52 15.91 12.20
CA GLN A 181 -9.60 17.14 11.40
C GLN A 181 -9.64 18.38 12.29
N PRO A 182 -8.56 18.72 13.02
CA PRO A 182 -8.59 19.79 14.03
C PRO A 182 -8.84 21.18 13.44
N ASP A 183 -8.40 21.40 12.20
CA ASP A 183 -8.46 22.70 11.51
C ASP A 183 -9.72 22.88 10.65
N GLN A 184 -10.62 21.90 10.66
CA GLN A 184 -11.88 21.93 9.90
C GLN A 184 -13.08 22.05 10.84
N LYS A 185 -14.20 22.54 10.33
CA LYS A 185 -15.47 22.59 11.08
C LYS A 185 -16.39 21.49 10.55
N VAL A 186 -16.15 20.27 10.99
CA VAL A 186 -16.95 19.10 10.62
C VAL A 186 -18.18 19.04 11.50
N ASP A 187 -19.38 19.15 10.92
CA ASP A 187 -20.66 18.91 11.58
C ASP A 187 -21.34 17.64 11.05
N PHE A 188 -22.49 17.27 11.61
CA PHE A 188 -23.22 16.04 11.24
C PHE A 188 -23.68 15.97 9.78
N LYS A 189 -23.67 17.06 9.03
CA LYS A 189 -23.99 17.12 7.59
C LYS A 189 -22.76 16.93 6.71
N ASP A 190 -21.58 17.17 7.22
CA ASP A 190 -20.33 17.08 6.51
C ASP A 190 -20.01 15.61 6.13
N GLU A 191 -19.46 15.37 4.95
CA GLU A 191 -19.04 14.04 4.48
C GLU A 191 -17.88 13.45 5.31
N LEU A 192 -17.12 14.27 6.03
CA LEU A 192 -16.05 13.83 6.93
C LEU A 192 -16.56 13.49 8.34
N HIS A 193 -17.85 13.73 8.65
CA HIS A 193 -18.41 13.39 9.94
C HIS A 193 -18.33 11.87 10.19
N TRP A 194 -18.08 11.48 11.43
CA TRP A 194 -17.84 10.10 11.79
C TRP A 194 -18.99 9.13 11.43
N THR A 195 -20.21 9.61 11.23
CA THR A 195 -21.36 8.81 10.81
C THR A 195 -21.49 8.65 9.30
N LYS A 196 -20.61 9.28 8.50
CA LYS A 196 -20.68 9.25 7.02
C LYS A 196 -19.84 8.14 6.42
N ARG A 197 -19.99 7.94 5.11
CA ARG A 197 -19.36 6.83 4.36
C ARG A 197 -17.84 6.83 4.42
N THR A 198 -17.21 8.01 4.54
CA THR A 198 -15.75 8.13 4.62
C THR A 198 -15.17 7.51 5.89
N GLN A 199 -16.01 7.34 6.92
CA GLN A 199 -15.67 6.71 8.20
C GLN A 199 -16.30 5.31 8.34
N ASN A 200 -16.89 4.76 7.27
CA ASN A 200 -17.45 3.41 7.29
C ASN A 200 -16.35 2.36 7.27
N TRP A 201 -16.14 1.67 8.39
CA TRP A 201 -15.12 0.66 8.56
C TRP A 201 -15.29 -0.52 7.60
N ASN A 202 -16.53 -1.00 7.41
CA ASN A 202 -16.83 -2.17 6.56
C ASN A 202 -16.28 -2.03 5.14
N PHE A 203 -16.21 -0.80 4.64
CA PHE A 203 -15.77 -0.49 3.28
C PHE A 203 -14.37 0.11 3.21
N MET A 204 -14.03 1.00 4.15
CA MET A 204 -12.80 1.79 4.07
C MET A 204 -11.61 1.15 4.79
N CYS A 205 -11.85 0.38 5.87
CA CYS A 205 -10.78 -0.02 6.80
C CYS A 205 -10.62 -1.53 6.91
N ALA A 206 -11.74 -2.29 6.87
CA ALA A 206 -11.79 -3.71 7.20
C ALA A 206 -10.80 -4.57 6.42
N ASP A 207 -10.65 -4.30 5.13
CA ASP A 207 -9.84 -5.08 4.19
C ASP A 207 -8.33 -5.06 4.54
N CYS A 208 -7.87 -3.99 5.21
CA CYS A 208 -6.48 -3.85 5.68
C CYS A 208 -6.30 -4.20 7.16
N HIS A 209 -7.38 -4.18 7.94
CA HIS A 209 -7.32 -4.34 9.40
C HIS A 209 -7.82 -5.69 9.90
N SER A 210 -8.36 -6.55 9.02
CA SER A 210 -8.89 -7.88 9.38
C SER A 210 -8.54 -8.93 8.32
N THR A 211 -8.73 -10.22 8.62
CA THR A 211 -8.39 -11.34 7.74
C THR A 211 -9.64 -11.95 7.12
N ASP A 212 -9.62 -12.26 5.81
CA ASP A 212 -10.73 -12.85 5.02
C ASP A 212 -12.04 -12.08 5.22
N VAL A 213 -11.99 -10.78 4.99
CA VAL A 213 -13.16 -9.92 5.11
C VAL A 213 -14.13 -10.17 3.97
N ARG A 214 -15.40 -10.37 4.32
CA ARG A 214 -16.53 -10.40 3.39
C ARG A 214 -17.49 -9.30 3.78
N LYS A 215 -17.60 -8.28 2.96
CA LYS A 215 -18.45 -7.11 3.24
C LYS A 215 -19.91 -7.49 3.38
N ASN A 216 -20.39 -8.41 2.52
CA ASN A 216 -21.77 -8.88 2.46
C ASN A 216 -22.76 -7.70 2.51
N TYR A 217 -22.49 -6.70 1.69
CA TYR A 217 -23.36 -5.55 1.54
C TYR A 217 -24.61 -5.95 0.74
N ASP A 218 -25.76 -5.59 1.27
CA ASP A 218 -27.07 -5.77 0.62
C ASP A 218 -27.56 -4.39 0.16
N GLU A 219 -27.54 -4.18 -1.15
CA GLU A 219 -27.94 -2.91 -1.77
C GLU A 219 -29.43 -2.62 -1.56
N ALA A 220 -30.28 -3.66 -1.53
CA ALA A 220 -31.73 -3.48 -1.42
C ALA A 220 -32.15 -2.96 -0.04
N SER A 221 -31.43 -3.36 1.01
CA SER A 221 -31.69 -2.93 2.40
C SER A 221 -30.68 -1.89 2.89
N ASP A 222 -29.70 -1.51 2.06
CA ASP A 222 -28.58 -0.61 2.42
C ASP A 222 -27.92 -1.01 3.73
N SER A 223 -27.58 -2.30 3.89
CA SER A 223 -27.08 -2.88 5.13
C SER A 223 -25.89 -3.78 4.92
N PHE A 224 -25.14 -4.02 5.99
CA PHE A 224 -23.98 -4.90 5.99
C PHE A 224 -24.18 -6.14 6.88
N LYS A 225 -23.66 -7.27 6.42
CA LYS A 225 -23.51 -8.51 7.22
C LYS A 225 -22.04 -8.94 7.18
N THR A 226 -21.13 -7.99 7.42
CA THR A 226 -19.70 -8.22 7.29
C THR A 226 -19.21 -9.34 8.19
N THR A 227 -18.42 -10.23 7.62
CA THR A 227 -17.78 -11.34 8.31
C THR A 227 -16.28 -11.31 8.05
N TRP A 228 -15.51 -11.92 8.94
CA TRP A 228 -14.07 -12.08 8.86
C TRP A 228 -13.67 -13.42 9.47
N LYS A 229 -12.44 -13.85 9.19
CA LYS A 229 -11.88 -15.03 9.86
C LYS A 229 -11.17 -14.63 11.17
N ASP A 230 -10.23 -13.69 11.10
CA ASP A 230 -9.68 -13.01 12.27
C ASP A 230 -10.07 -11.55 12.24
N ILE A 231 -10.49 -10.99 13.38
CA ILE A 231 -10.83 -9.55 13.46
C ILE A 231 -9.60 -8.66 13.22
N THR A 232 -8.41 -9.22 13.31
CA THR A 232 -7.14 -8.54 13.14
C THR A 232 -6.40 -9.07 11.89
N VAL A 233 -5.19 -8.55 11.62
CA VAL A 233 -4.30 -9.04 10.56
C VAL A 233 -3.60 -10.29 11.06
N GLY A 234 -4.19 -11.45 10.78
CA GLY A 234 -3.69 -12.75 11.18
C GLY A 234 -2.68 -13.36 10.21
N CYS A 235 -2.22 -14.56 10.54
CA CYS A 235 -1.24 -15.29 9.73
C CYS A 235 -1.67 -15.44 8.27
N GLU A 236 -2.94 -15.79 8.06
CA GLU A 236 -3.50 -16.05 6.74
C GLU A 236 -3.76 -14.78 5.91
N ALA A 237 -3.65 -13.58 6.51
CA ALA A 237 -3.67 -12.33 5.75
C ALA A 237 -2.44 -12.16 4.86
N CYS A 238 -1.32 -12.85 5.20
CA CYS A 238 -0.09 -12.86 4.43
C CYS A 238 0.16 -14.19 3.73
N HIS A 239 -0.09 -15.31 4.44
CA HIS A 239 0.23 -16.66 3.95
C HIS A 239 -0.90 -17.32 3.13
N GLY A 240 -2.09 -16.71 3.12
CA GLY A 240 -3.27 -17.26 2.47
C GLY A 240 -3.94 -18.39 3.25
N PRO A 241 -5.05 -18.96 2.71
CA PRO A 241 -5.88 -19.93 3.42
C PRO A 241 -5.15 -21.24 3.73
N GLY A 242 -5.08 -21.60 5.03
CA GLY A 242 -4.22 -22.65 5.57
C GLY A 242 -4.86 -24.05 5.69
N SER A 243 -6.13 -24.26 5.33
CA SER A 243 -6.80 -25.53 5.62
C SER A 243 -6.13 -26.77 4.99
N ASN A 244 -5.50 -26.62 3.83
CA ASN A 244 -4.78 -27.71 3.17
C ASN A 244 -3.43 -27.96 3.86
N HIS A 245 -2.75 -26.91 4.29
CA HIS A 245 -1.50 -26.98 5.05
C HIS A 245 -1.70 -27.74 6.38
N VAL A 246 -2.69 -27.34 7.18
CA VAL A 246 -2.97 -27.92 8.49
C VAL A 246 -3.38 -29.41 8.40
N LYS A 247 -4.01 -29.80 7.31
CA LYS A 247 -4.43 -31.19 7.08
C LYS A 247 -3.34 -32.08 6.48
N ALA A 248 -2.29 -31.49 5.92
CA ALA A 248 -1.22 -32.24 5.27
C ALA A 248 -0.38 -33.01 6.29
N PRO A 249 0.05 -34.26 6.00
CA PRO A 249 0.98 -34.95 6.85
C PRO A 249 2.31 -34.20 6.90
N ALA A 250 2.94 -34.12 8.07
CA ALA A 250 4.24 -33.42 8.26
C ALA A 250 5.32 -33.88 7.27
N SER A 251 5.30 -35.14 6.81
CA SER A 251 6.21 -35.70 5.81
C SER A 251 5.98 -35.19 4.38
N SER A 252 4.82 -34.57 4.08
CA SER A 252 4.47 -34.06 2.75
C SER A 252 4.55 -32.55 2.62
N LEU A 253 4.99 -31.84 3.64
CA LEU A 253 5.11 -30.38 3.71
C LEU A 253 6.28 -29.78 2.88
N LYS A 254 6.77 -30.51 1.88
CA LYS A 254 7.62 -29.92 0.80
C LYS A 254 6.72 -29.13 -0.15
N GLY A 255 6.62 -27.86 0.08
CA GLY A 255 5.65 -26.96 -0.48
C GLY A 255 4.56 -26.75 0.58
N SER A 256 4.43 -25.53 1.04
CA SER A 256 3.68 -25.23 2.28
C SER A 256 2.20 -25.63 2.24
N GLY A 257 1.63 -25.89 1.05
CA GLY A 257 0.17 -26.07 0.87
C GLY A 257 -0.59 -24.77 1.16
N LEU A 258 0.14 -23.69 1.37
CA LEU A 258 -0.33 -22.32 1.42
C LEU A 258 -0.36 -21.71 0.01
N THR A 259 -0.92 -20.54 -0.15
CA THR A 259 -0.96 -19.87 -1.46
C THR A 259 0.26 -18.99 -1.72
N VAL A 260 1.07 -18.73 -0.70
CA VAL A 260 2.27 -17.90 -0.75
C VAL A 260 3.46 -18.65 -0.15
N ASP A 261 4.58 -18.69 -0.86
CA ASP A 261 5.79 -19.38 -0.43
C ASP A 261 6.93 -18.43 -0.01
N PHE A 262 6.84 -17.12 -0.31
CA PHE A 262 7.84 -16.08 0.01
C PHE A 262 9.28 -16.49 -0.36
N ILE A 263 9.45 -16.93 -1.61
CA ILE A 263 10.72 -17.50 -2.08
C ILE A 263 11.79 -16.47 -2.44
N GLU A 264 11.45 -15.20 -2.51
CA GLU A 264 12.31 -14.12 -3.03
C GLU A 264 13.67 -14.04 -2.32
N ARG A 265 13.73 -14.49 -1.07
CA ARG A 265 14.95 -14.45 -0.27
C ARG A 265 15.68 -15.80 -0.16
N ASN A 266 15.13 -16.85 -0.76
CA ASN A 266 15.69 -18.19 -0.63
C ASN A 266 17.08 -18.31 -1.29
N GLY A 267 18.12 -18.51 -0.47
CA GLY A 267 19.51 -18.63 -0.90
C GLY A 267 20.03 -17.34 -1.56
N VAL A 268 19.54 -16.18 -1.11
CA VAL A 268 19.99 -14.86 -1.50
C VAL A 268 20.92 -14.29 -0.46
N ASP A 269 22.10 -13.84 -0.92
CA ASP A 269 23.05 -13.08 -0.15
C ASP A 269 23.18 -11.66 -0.70
N TRP A 270 23.39 -10.70 0.18
CA TRP A 270 23.77 -9.34 -0.16
C TRP A 270 25.29 -9.21 -0.10
N VAL A 271 25.94 -9.14 -1.25
CA VAL A 271 27.41 -9.12 -1.37
C VAL A 271 27.89 -7.67 -1.49
N LEU A 272 28.58 -7.20 -0.46
CA LEU A 272 29.12 -5.83 -0.43
C LEU A 272 30.17 -5.63 -1.53
N ASN A 273 30.00 -4.58 -2.33
CA ASN A 273 30.99 -4.11 -3.29
C ASN A 273 31.81 -2.96 -2.68
N PRO A 274 33.08 -3.17 -2.31
CA PRO A 274 33.89 -2.15 -1.65
C PRO A 274 34.10 -0.87 -2.50
N ALA A 275 34.11 -1.01 -3.82
CA ALA A 275 34.31 0.14 -4.72
C ALA A 275 33.12 1.10 -4.69
N THR A 276 31.89 0.58 -4.68
CA THR A 276 30.68 1.38 -4.62
C THR A 276 30.23 1.66 -3.19
N GLY A 277 30.57 0.78 -2.24
CA GLY A 277 30.09 0.81 -0.86
C GLY A 277 28.64 0.31 -0.72
N ASN A 278 28.06 -0.24 -1.78
CA ASN A 278 26.72 -0.83 -1.77
C ASN A 278 26.79 -2.34 -1.94
N ALA A 279 25.86 -3.06 -1.34
CA ALA A 279 25.72 -4.48 -1.61
C ALA A 279 24.96 -4.72 -2.93
N ASN A 280 25.31 -5.82 -3.59
CA ASN A 280 24.58 -6.36 -4.73
C ASN A 280 23.92 -7.67 -4.32
N ARG A 281 22.73 -7.90 -4.81
CA ARG A 281 22.01 -9.16 -4.62
C ARG A 281 22.70 -10.29 -5.38
N SER A 282 22.91 -11.45 -4.73
CA SER A 282 23.60 -12.60 -5.34
C SER A 282 22.80 -13.27 -6.46
N LYS A 283 21.47 -13.13 -6.43
CA LYS A 283 20.53 -13.62 -7.44
C LYS A 283 19.50 -12.56 -7.77
N PRO A 284 19.03 -12.43 -9.01
CA PRO A 284 17.89 -11.58 -9.36
C PRO A 284 16.65 -11.93 -8.53
N ARG A 285 15.78 -10.95 -8.26
CA ARG A 285 14.44 -11.21 -7.72
C ARG A 285 13.58 -11.78 -8.87
N GLU A 286 13.00 -12.96 -8.66
CA GLU A 286 12.25 -13.68 -9.68
C GLU A 286 10.75 -13.41 -9.59
N THR A 287 10.25 -13.06 -8.41
CA THR A 287 8.85 -12.75 -8.16
C THR A 287 8.70 -11.46 -7.35
N ASP A 288 7.51 -10.89 -7.34
CA ASP A 288 7.11 -9.75 -6.51
C ASP A 288 6.05 -10.17 -5.48
N GLU A 289 5.98 -11.46 -5.13
CA GLU A 289 4.94 -12.02 -4.29
C GLU A 289 4.89 -11.34 -2.92
N GLU A 290 6.05 -11.20 -2.25
CA GLU A 290 6.14 -10.50 -0.97
C GLU A 290 5.67 -9.04 -1.08
N LEU A 291 6.10 -8.33 -2.13
CA LEU A 291 5.69 -6.94 -2.34
C LEU A 291 4.19 -6.81 -2.56
N GLN A 292 3.58 -7.70 -3.36
CA GLN A 292 2.15 -7.70 -3.65
C GLN A 292 1.32 -8.03 -2.40
N VAL A 293 1.78 -8.99 -1.59
CA VAL A 293 1.13 -9.33 -0.31
C VAL A 293 1.18 -8.15 0.66
N CYS A 294 2.29 -7.44 0.77
CA CYS A 294 2.38 -6.24 1.61
C CYS A 294 1.52 -5.09 1.04
N ALA A 295 1.52 -4.91 -0.27
CA ALA A 295 0.80 -3.84 -0.96
C ALA A 295 -0.73 -3.92 -0.76
N GLN A 296 -1.31 -5.11 -0.51
CA GLN A 296 -2.75 -5.23 -0.25
C GLN A 296 -3.24 -4.29 0.87
N CYS A 297 -2.38 -3.99 1.86
CA CYS A 297 -2.68 -3.08 2.96
C CYS A 297 -1.79 -1.83 2.95
N HIS A 298 -0.54 -1.93 2.53
CA HIS A 298 0.44 -0.85 2.57
C HIS A 298 0.53 -0.05 1.26
N SER A 299 -0.52 -0.05 0.42
CA SER A 299 -0.64 0.82 -0.74
C SER A 299 -1.88 1.72 -0.69
N ARG A 300 -1.78 2.92 -1.27
CA ARG A 300 -2.97 3.72 -1.60
C ARG A 300 -3.64 3.08 -2.81
N ARG A 301 -4.81 2.48 -2.62
CA ARG A 301 -5.46 1.69 -3.65
C ARG A 301 -6.97 1.78 -3.61
N GLY A 302 -7.61 1.54 -4.74
CA GLY A 302 -9.03 1.26 -4.84
C GLY A 302 -9.24 -0.24 -5.13
N GLN A 303 -10.21 -0.87 -4.48
CA GLN A 303 -10.62 -2.23 -4.79
C GLN A 303 -11.46 -2.25 -6.07
N VAL A 304 -11.10 -3.09 -7.04
CA VAL A 304 -11.80 -3.24 -8.32
C VAL A 304 -12.53 -4.58 -8.44
N ALA A 305 -12.11 -5.57 -7.65
CA ALA A 305 -12.77 -6.88 -7.57
C ALA A 305 -12.73 -7.42 -6.13
N ASP A 306 -13.73 -8.23 -5.76
CA ASP A 306 -13.77 -8.93 -4.49
C ASP A 306 -13.05 -10.28 -4.56
N GLY A 307 -12.68 -10.81 -3.38
CA GLY A 307 -12.20 -12.19 -3.24
C GLY A 307 -10.70 -12.36 -3.41
N TYR A 308 -9.92 -11.30 -3.30
CA TYR A 308 -8.46 -11.39 -3.23
C TYR A 308 -8.03 -12.39 -2.14
N LYS A 309 -7.02 -13.16 -2.45
CA LYS A 309 -6.29 -14.01 -1.50
C LYS A 309 -4.79 -13.79 -1.71
N PRO A 310 -3.97 -13.77 -0.65
CA PRO A 310 -2.52 -13.69 -0.79
C PRO A 310 -2.00 -14.72 -1.81
N GLY A 311 -1.06 -14.29 -2.66
CA GLY A 311 -0.54 -15.07 -3.78
C GLY A 311 -1.30 -14.91 -5.10
N MET A 312 -2.48 -14.29 -5.11
CA MET A 312 -3.14 -13.88 -6.36
C MET A 312 -2.52 -12.58 -6.89
N PRO A 313 -2.54 -12.35 -8.22
CA PRO A 313 -2.03 -11.10 -8.78
C PRO A 313 -2.74 -9.88 -8.18
N PHE A 314 -2.00 -8.99 -7.56
CA PHE A 314 -2.54 -7.83 -6.85
C PHE A 314 -3.41 -6.94 -7.76
N HIS A 315 -2.95 -6.68 -8.99
CA HIS A 315 -3.62 -5.78 -9.91
C HIS A 315 -4.91 -6.34 -10.54
N ASP A 316 -5.22 -7.63 -10.35
CA ASP A 316 -6.52 -8.20 -10.74
C ASP A 316 -7.63 -7.77 -9.76
N PHE A 317 -7.26 -7.33 -8.56
CA PHE A 317 -8.18 -6.98 -7.48
C PHE A 317 -8.11 -5.53 -7.05
N TYR A 318 -6.95 -4.89 -7.26
CA TYR A 318 -6.69 -3.54 -6.77
C TYR A 318 -6.06 -2.66 -7.84
N ARG A 319 -6.53 -1.42 -7.90
CA ARG A 319 -5.87 -0.34 -8.63
C ARG A 319 -5.06 0.47 -7.64
N GLU A 320 -3.74 0.38 -7.69
CA GLU A 320 -2.84 1.24 -6.92
C GLU A 320 -2.83 2.66 -7.51
N ALA A 321 -2.76 3.66 -6.62
CA ALA A 321 -2.59 5.05 -7.02
C ALA A 321 -1.17 5.25 -7.58
N VAL A 322 -1.09 5.90 -8.75
CA VAL A 322 0.16 6.32 -9.36
C VAL A 322 0.57 7.70 -8.85
N LEU A 323 1.58 8.33 -9.44
CA LEU A 323 2.02 9.68 -9.09
C LEU A 323 0.98 10.73 -9.53
N GLU A 324 -0.16 10.73 -8.85
CA GLU A 324 -1.29 11.62 -9.13
C GLU A 324 -1.13 12.95 -8.37
N PRO A 325 -1.55 14.09 -8.95
CA PRO A 325 -1.67 15.35 -8.25
C PRO A 325 -2.49 15.19 -6.96
N ASN A 326 -2.13 15.92 -5.92
CA ASN A 326 -2.69 15.85 -4.57
C ASN A 326 -2.35 14.59 -3.77
N LEU A 327 -1.82 13.53 -4.37
CA LEU A 327 -1.29 12.36 -3.67
C LEU A 327 0.24 12.42 -3.53
N TYR A 328 0.90 12.89 -4.56
CA TYR A 328 2.36 13.03 -4.60
C TYR A 328 2.77 14.43 -5.07
N HIS A 329 3.93 14.87 -4.62
CA HIS A 329 4.62 16.01 -5.24
C HIS A 329 5.15 15.62 -6.63
N ALA A 330 5.41 16.60 -7.48
CA ALA A 330 5.89 16.36 -8.85
C ALA A 330 7.18 15.54 -8.94
N ASP A 331 8.00 15.54 -7.89
CA ASP A 331 9.21 14.72 -7.78
C ASP A 331 8.96 13.33 -7.17
N GLY A 332 7.70 12.96 -6.91
CA GLY A 332 7.28 11.68 -6.38
C GLY A 332 7.36 11.55 -4.86
N GLN A 333 7.67 12.61 -4.11
CA GLN A 333 7.56 12.60 -2.65
C GLN A 333 6.09 12.53 -2.21
N GLN A 334 5.84 11.92 -1.06
CA GLN A 334 4.50 11.80 -0.48
C GLN A 334 3.91 13.17 -0.17
N LEU A 335 2.71 13.46 -0.69
CA LEU A 335 1.95 14.66 -0.38
C LEU A 335 0.74 14.33 0.51
N ASP A 336 -0.05 13.32 0.17
CA ASP A 336 -1.14 12.82 0.98
C ASP A 336 -0.78 11.46 1.59
N GLU A 337 -1.70 10.83 2.31
CA GLU A 337 -1.54 9.51 2.91
C GLU A 337 -1.56 8.42 1.81
N VAL A 338 -0.38 8.13 1.26
CA VAL A 338 -0.21 7.16 0.15
C VAL A 338 0.38 5.82 0.62
N TYR A 339 0.64 5.69 1.89
CA TYR A 339 1.27 4.53 2.52
C TYR A 339 2.69 4.29 1.98
N ILE A 340 3.10 3.01 1.82
CA ILE A 340 4.51 2.65 1.63
C ILE A 340 4.81 2.18 0.19
N SER A 341 3.91 1.36 -0.39
CA SER A 341 4.17 0.62 -1.63
C SER A 341 4.57 1.53 -2.79
N GLY A 342 3.76 2.56 -3.08
CA GLY A 342 4.02 3.47 -4.19
C GLY A 342 5.33 4.28 -4.04
N SER A 343 5.72 4.61 -2.82
CA SER A 343 7.01 5.25 -2.53
C SER A 343 8.16 4.26 -2.70
N PHE A 344 8.03 3.06 -2.13
CA PHE A 344 9.06 2.02 -2.24
C PHE A 344 9.29 1.59 -3.70
N ALA A 345 8.24 1.47 -4.49
CA ALA A 345 8.32 1.15 -5.92
C ALA A 345 9.19 2.14 -6.71
N GLN A 346 9.26 3.41 -6.28
CA GLN A 346 10.13 4.42 -6.87
C GLN A 346 11.60 4.28 -6.46
N SER A 347 11.93 3.46 -5.46
CA SER A 347 13.28 3.38 -4.91
C SER A 347 14.24 2.58 -5.78
N LYS A 348 15.51 3.00 -5.83
CA LYS A 348 16.57 2.19 -6.45
C LYS A 348 16.76 0.86 -5.74
N MET A 349 16.44 0.75 -4.45
CA MET A 349 16.55 -0.48 -3.68
C MET A 349 15.52 -1.51 -4.13
N ASN A 350 14.26 -1.12 -4.38
CA ASN A 350 13.28 -2.01 -4.99
C ASN A 350 13.77 -2.54 -6.36
N HIS A 351 14.28 -1.65 -7.22
CA HIS A 351 14.82 -2.02 -8.52
C HIS A 351 16.06 -2.93 -8.43
N ALA A 352 16.82 -2.85 -7.33
CA ALA A 352 17.94 -3.74 -7.03
C ALA A 352 17.50 -5.10 -6.45
N GLY A 353 16.19 -5.30 -6.24
CA GLY A 353 15.61 -6.54 -5.75
C GLY A 353 15.42 -6.61 -4.22
N VAL A 354 15.57 -5.49 -3.50
CA VAL A 354 15.23 -5.43 -2.07
C VAL A 354 13.73 -5.66 -1.88
N THR A 355 13.38 -6.39 -0.82
CA THR A 355 12.01 -6.63 -0.37
C THR A 355 11.77 -6.03 1.02
N CYS A 356 10.53 -5.98 1.47
CA CYS A 356 10.17 -5.43 2.77
C CYS A 356 10.88 -6.16 3.92
N SER A 357 10.95 -7.49 3.80
CA SER A 357 11.58 -8.35 4.82
C SER A 357 13.11 -8.33 4.80
N ASP A 358 13.77 -7.60 3.91
CA ASP A 358 15.19 -7.30 4.04
C ASP A 358 15.47 -6.38 5.24
N CYS A 359 14.56 -5.42 5.50
CA CYS A 359 14.68 -4.45 6.59
C CYS A 359 13.77 -4.77 7.78
N HIS A 360 12.57 -5.29 7.55
CA HIS A 360 11.57 -5.58 8.58
C HIS A 360 11.48 -7.06 8.94
N ASN A 361 11.15 -7.38 10.20
CA ASN A 361 10.63 -8.69 10.57
C ASN A 361 9.09 -8.63 10.49
N PRO A 362 8.45 -9.33 9.54
CA PRO A 362 7.00 -9.21 9.32
C PRO A 362 6.16 -9.75 10.49
N HIS A 363 6.70 -10.70 11.29
CA HIS A 363 6.00 -11.25 12.46
C HIS A 363 5.98 -10.27 13.63
N THR A 364 7.10 -9.59 13.91
CA THR A 364 7.14 -8.58 14.97
C THR A 364 6.66 -7.20 14.51
N ALA A 365 6.54 -6.96 13.20
CA ALA A 365 6.31 -5.67 12.55
C ALA A 365 7.38 -4.60 12.87
N LYS A 366 8.58 -5.02 13.30
CA LYS A 366 9.69 -4.14 13.67
C LYS A 366 10.81 -4.17 12.64
N LEU A 367 11.68 -3.16 12.66
CA LEU A 367 12.95 -3.21 11.97
C LEU A 367 13.84 -4.33 12.55
N LYS A 368 14.64 -4.98 11.70
CA LYS A 368 15.65 -5.98 12.11
C LYS A 368 16.84 -5.37 12.83
N ALA A 369 17.09 -4.09 12.61
CA ALA A 369 18.12 -3.31 13.31
C ALA A 369 17.65 -1.85 13.44
N GLU A 370 18.14 -1.15 14.44
CA GLU A 370 17.74 0.22 14.75
C GLU A 370 18.69 1.27 14.13
N GLY A 371 18.15 2.45 13.84
CA GLY A 371 18.89 3.59 13.36
C GLY A 371 19.69 3.28 12.08
N ASN A 372 20.92 3.79 12.01
CA ASN A 372 21.81 3.58 10.85
C ASN A 372 22.20 2.11 10.65
N ALA A 373 22.13 1.27 11.69
CA ALA A 373 22.41 -0.17 11.58
C ALA A 373 21.44 -0.88 10.61
N ALA A 374 20.21 -0.39 10.44
CA ALA A 374 19.26 -0.90 9.45
C ALA A 374 19.79 -0.79 8.01
N CYS A 375 20.60 0.24 7.74
CA CYS A 375 21.18 0.50 6.42
C CYS A 375 22.55 -0.18 6.24
N ALA A 376 23.28 -0.40 7.35
CA ALA A 376 24.65 -0.88 7.35
C ALA A 376 24.83 -2.31 6.83
N GLY A 377 23.77 -3.11 6.78
CA GLY A 377 23.79 -4.45 6.19
C GLY A 377 24.05 -4.45 4.67
N CYS A 378 23.72 -3.35 3.99
CA CYS A 378 23.86 -3.19 2.54
C CYS A 378 24.71 -1.99 2.14
N HIS A 379 24.85 -0.98 3.02
CA HIS A 379 25.61 0.25 2.76
C HIS A 379 26.80 0.31 3.70
N LEU A 380 28.03 0.42 3.14
CA LEU A 380 29.29 0.39 3.91
C LEU A 380 29.37 1.59 4.85
N PRO A 381 29.37 1.42 6.20
CA PRO A 381 29.41 2.54 7.13
C PRO A 381 30.65 3.41 6.97
N ALA A 382 31.81 2.82 6.70
CA ALA A 382 33.07 3.56 6.47
C ALA A 382 33.01 4.51 5.24
N LYS A 383 31.98 4.40 4.39
CA LYS A 383 31.77 5.28 3.25
C LYS A 383 30.59 6.23 3.44
N TYR A 384 29.52 5.77 4.12
CA TYR A 384 28.25 6.49 4.17
C TYR A 384 27.87 7.00 5.55
N ASP A 385 28.34 6.37 6.62
CA ASP A 385 28.08 6.83 8.01
C ASP A 385 29.30 7.58 8.56
N ILE A 386 29.71 8.62 7.83
CA ILE A 386 30.87 9.47 8.14
C ILE A 386 30.52 10.94 7.84
N GLU A 387 31.18 11.86 8.56
CA GLU A 387 30.97 13.31 8.41
C GLU A 387 31.18 13.81 6.97
N ASN A 388 32.10 13.21 6.22
CA ASN A 388 32.33 13.58 4.80
C ASN A 388 31.14 13.22 3.89
N HIS A 389 30.20 12.37 4.35
CA HIS A 389 28.99 12.05 3.60
C HIS A 389 27.79 12.88 4.09
N HIS A 390 27.51 12.85 5.39
CA HIS A 390 26.32 13.50 5.94
C HIS A 390 26.54 14.94 6.41
N HIS A 391 27.78 15.40 6.53
CA HIS A 391 28.19 16.76 6.90
C HIS A 391 27.61 17.25 8.24
N HIS A 392 27.40 16.34 9.18
CA HIS A 392 26.93 16.62 10.53
C HIS A 392 27.78 15.87 11.55
N PRO A 393 27.80 16.30 12.82
CA PRO A 393 28.51 15.56 13.87
C PRO A 393 28.02 14.13 13.99
N GLN A 394 28.97 13.20 14.14
CA GLN A 394 28.62 11.77 14.28
C GLN A 394 27.65 11.54 15.45
N GLY A 395 26.63 10.70 15.24
CA GLY A 395 25.62 10.39 16.23
C GLY A 395 24.52 11.46 16.40
N SER A 396 24.62 12.59 15.71
CA SER A 396 23.57 13.61 15.72
C SER A 396 22.35 13.19 14.88
N GLN A 397 21.25 13.93 15.02
CA GLN A 397 20.04 13.71 14.20
C GLN A 397 20.35 13.93 12.69
N GLY A 398 21.24 14.86 12.35
CA GLY A 398 21.66 15.10 10.97
C GLY A 398 22.53 13.98 10.38
N ALA A 399 23.13 13.12 11.21
CA ALA A 399 23.89 11.94 10.80
C ALA A 399 23.01 10.69 10.63
N GLN A 400 21.71 10.77 10.92
CA GLN A 400 20.80 9.63 10.72
C GLN A 400 20.45 9.49 9.24
N CYS A 401 20.78 8.36 8.64
CA CYS A 401 20.55 8.05 7.22
C CYS A 401 19.10 8.33 6.81
N ALA A 402 18.15 7.87 7.61
CA ALA A 402 16.74 8.00 7.34
C ALA A 402 16.24 9.45 7.32
N ASN A 403 16.84 10.34 8.11
CA ASN A 403 16.40 11.76 8.16
C ASN A 403 16.68 12.50 6.86
N CYS A 404 17.67 12.07 6.09
CA CYS A 404 17.97 12.64 4.77
C CYS A 404 17.34 11.86 3.62
N HIS A 405 17.36 10.53 3.69
CA HIS A 405 16.95 9.65 2.57
C HIS A 405 15.51 9.15 2.65
N MET A 406 14.88 9.26 3.83
CA MET A 406 13.50 8.87 4.11
C MET A 406 12.82 9.97 4.94
N PRO A 407 12.62 11.18 4.40
CA PRO A 407 12.05 12.29 5.16
C PRO A 407 10.67 11.91 5.72
N GLU A 408 10.37 12.41 6.91
CA GLU A 408 9.08 12.20 7.56
C GLU A 408 8.04 13.21 7.13
N LYS A 409 6.80 12.75 7.04
CA LYS A 409 5.61 13.60 6.98
C LYS A 409 4.61 13.12 8.03
N THR A 410 4.03 14.05 8.78
CA THR A 410 3.01 13.73 9.79
C THR A 410 1.65 13.64 9.11
N TYR A 411 0.97 12.52 9.32
CA TYR A 411 -0.41 12.25 8.91
C TYR A 411 -1.31 12.12 10.14
N MET A 412 -2.61 12.16 9.95
CA MET A 412 -3.58 11.99 11.03
C MET A 412 -3.23 12.79 12.29
N VAL A 413 -2.71 14.02 12.10
CA VAL A 413 -2.33 14.98 13.15
C VAL A 413 -1.05 14.61 13.92
N ILE A 414 -0.82 13.36 14.24
CA ILE A 414 0.23 12.95 15.20
C ILE A 414 1.12 11.79 14.72
N ASP A 415 0.89 11.23 13.54
CA ASP A 415 1.55 10.01 13.04
C ASP A 415 2.64 10.36 12.01
N PRO A 416 3.93 10.48 12.40
CA PRO A 416 5.03 10.73 11.48
C PRO A 416 5.36 9.45 10.71
N ARG A 417 5.27 9.50 9.39
CA ARG A 417 5.60 8.39 8.50
C ARG A 417 6.73 8.75 7.56
N ARG A 418 7.66 7.81 7.39
CA ARG A 418 8.82 7.97 6.50
C ARG A 418 8.46 7.66 5.05
N ASP A 419 8.97 8.48 4.15
CA ASP A 419 8.92 8.23 2.72
C ASP A 419 9.90 7.10 2.35
N HIS A 420 9.38 5.98 1.84
CA HIS A 420 10.17 4.80 1.46
C HIS A 420 10.75 4.86 0.05
N SER A 421 10.72 5.99 -0.62
CA SER A 421 11.42 6.17 -1.90
C SER A 421 12.95 6.21 -1.78
N MET A 422 13.47 6.32 -0.55
CA MET A 422 14.90 6.24 -0.20
C MET A 422 15.76 7.06 -1.16
N ARG A 423 15.37 8.30 -1.35
CA ARG A 423 15.89 9.17 -2.39
C ARG A 423 17.17 9.90 -2.00
N ILE A 424 17.90 10.33 -2.99
CA ILE A 424 18.94 11.33 -2.80
C ILE A 424 18.26 12.69 -2.60
N PRO A 425 18.60 13.47 -1.56
CA PRO A 425 18.04 14.82 -1.36
C PRO A 425 18.24 15.71 -2.59
N ARG A 426 17.16 16.34 -3.06
CA ARG A 426 17.13 17.16 -4.28
C ARG A 426 16.54 18.56 -4.01
N PRO A 427 17.20 19.38 -3.17
CA PRO A 427 16.72 20.74 -2.90
C PRO A 427 16.76 21.67 -4.13
N ASP A 428 17.50 21.32 -5.18
CA ASP A 428 17.42 21.96 -6.49
C ASP A 428 16.02 21.84 -7.10
N LEU A 429 15.34 20.70 -6.94
CA LEU A 429 13.95 20.51 -7.37
C LEU A 429 12.99 21.32 -6.48
N SER A 430 13.32 21.51 -5.20
CA SER A 430 12.55 22.40 -4.32
C SER A 430 12.59 23.84 -4.82
N VAL A 431 13.75 24.32 -5.25
CA VAL A 431 13.90 25.66 -5.84
C VAL A 431 13.10 25.79 -7.16
N ALA A 432 13.17 24.76 -8.02
CA ALA A 432 12.57 24.83 -9.34
C ALA A 432 11.05 24.58 -9.34
N HIS A 433 10.54 23.70 -8.45
CA HIS A 433 9.19 23.17 -8.50
C HIS A 433 8.42 23.22 -7.18
N GLY A 434 9.03 23.79 -6.11
CA GLY A 434 8.36 23.92 -4.79
C GLY A 434 8.19 22.59 -4.04
N THR A 435 8.88 21.51 -4.43
CA THR A 435 8.81 20.21 -3.73
C THR A 435 9.51 20.31 -2.37
N PRO A 436 9.14 19.51 -1.36
CA PRO A 436 9.82 19.52 -0.07
C PRO A 436 11.25 18.97 -0.17
N ASN A 437 12.10 19.29 0.83
CA ASN A 437 13.41 18.66 0.99
C ASN A 437 13.71 18.39 2.46
N SER A 438 14.54 17.40 2.72
CA SER A 438 14.91 16.97 4.06
C SER A 438 15.73 18.00 4.85
N CYS A 439 16.47 18.91 4.19
CA CYS A 439 17.27 19.91 4.89
C CYS A 439 16.39 20.90 5.67
N ASN A 440 15.36 21.43 5.01
CA ASN A 440 14.47 22.44 5.62
C ASN A 440 13.50 21.85 6.66
N ALA A 441 13.42 20.52 6.79
CA ALA A 441 12.71 19.90 7.91
C ALA A 441 13.35 20.23 9.27
N CYS A 442 14.68 20.37 9.30
CA CYS A 442 15.45 20.73 10.49
C CYS A 442 15.94 22.18 10.45
N HIS A 443 16.48 22.66 9.32
CA HIS A 443 16.99 24.01 9.10
C HIS A 443 15.86 24.95 8.65
N ARG A 444 14.89 25.17 9.52
CA ARG A 444 13.64 25.89 9.21
C ARG A 444 13.84 27.39 8.97
N GLU A 445 14.95 27.95 9.46
CA GLU A 445 15.34 29.33 9.26
C GLU A 445 15.93 29.61 7.87
N ASN A 446 16.25 28.57 7.11
CA ASN A 446 16.84 28.66 5.79
C ASN A 446 15.82 28.26 4.71
N ASP A 447 16.05 28.73 3.49
CA ASP A 447 15.22 28.43 2.34
C ASP A 447 15.76 27.24 1.49
N ALA A 448 15.02 26.86 0.47
CA ALA A 448 15.42 25.81 -0.45
C ALA A 448 16.70 26.17 -1.26
N ALA A 449 16.91 27.46 -1.53
CA ALA A 449 18.09 27.91 -2.26
C ALA A 449 19.36 27.70 -1.43
N TRP A 450 19.30 27.99 -0.12
CA TRP A 450 20.38 27.67 0.82
C TRP A 450 20.67 26.16 0.80
N ALA A 451 19.65 25.32 0.93
CA ALA A 451 19.82 23.86 0.93
C ALA A 451 20.47 23.36 -0.39
N ALA A 452 20.02 23.89 -1.54
CA ALA A 452 20.62 23.58 -2.84
C ALA A 452 22.09 24.02 -2.93
N GLN A 453 22.42 25.17 -2.36
CA GLN A 453 23.80 25.65 -2.29
C GLN A 453 24.69 24.72 -1.44
N GLN A 454 24.20 24.23 -0.28
CA GLN A 454 24.94 23.28 0.56
C GLN A 454 25.23 21.98 -0.23
N ILE A 455 24.23 21.40 -0.84
CA ILE A 455 24.41 20.16 -1.62
C ILE A 455 25.42 20.39 -2.77
N ARG A 456 25.36 21.51 -3.49
CA ARG A 456 26.33 21.83 -4.54
C ARG A 456 27.76 21.94 -4.02
N GLN A 457 27.95 22.53 -2.84
CA GLN A 457 29.27 22.60 -2.19
C GLN A 457 29.79 21.17 -1.88
N TRP A 458 28.95 20.31 -1.32
CA TRP A 458 29.33 18.95 -0.97
C TRP A 458 29.61 18.06 -2.18
N THR A 459 28.96 18.34 -3.31
CA THR A 459 29.12 17.58 -4.57
C THR A 459 30.14 18.18 -5.54
N GLY A 460 30.90 19.15 -5.11
CA GLY A 460 31.94 19.83 -5.95
C GLY A 460 31.34 20.67 -7.08
N GLY A 461 30.24 21.38 -6.79
CA GLY A 461 29.60 22.31 -7.73
C GLY A 461 28.58 21.67 -8.69
N ARG A 462 28.28 20.39 -8.50
CA ARG A 462 27.31 19.65 -9.33
C ARG A 462 25.98 19.51 -8.60
N ASP A 463 24.87 19.56 -9.33
CA ASP A 463 23.59 19.12 -8.81
C ASP A 463 23.60 17.60 -8.60
N PRO A 464 22.99 17.09 -7.53
CA PRO A 464 22.97 15.67 -7.28
C PRO A 464 22.22 14.95 -8.42
N GLY A 465 22.84 13.91 -8.96
CA GLY A 465 22.17 13.04 -9.93
C GLY A 465 21.05 12.25 -9.26
N GLY A 466 20.07 11.87 -10.01
CA GLY A 466 18.96 11.04 -9.55
C GLY A 466 18.12 10.62 -10.72
N TYR A 467 17.16 9.74 -10.49
CA TYR A 467 16.21 9.33 -11.53
C TYR A 467 14.89 10.12 -11.50
N GLN A 468 14.79 11.15 -10.64
CA GLN A 468 13.64 12.07 -10.62
C GLN A 468 13.67 13.05 -11.81
N THR A 469 14.18 12.62 -12.96
CA THR A 469 14.25 13.40 -14.21
C THR A 469 12.86 13.69 -14.80
N TYR A 470 11.85 12.97 -14.37
CA TYR A 470 10.45 13.16 -14.73
C TYR A 470 9.81 14.39 -14.06
N THR A 471 10.42 14.96 -13.01
CA THR A 471 9.83 16.05 -12.22
C THR A 471 9.36 17.24 -13.06
N PRO A 472 10.13 17.78 -14.05
CA PRO A 472 9.63 18.88 -14.88
C PRO A 472 8.37 18.52 -15.67
N ALA A 473 8.29 17.29 -16.18
CA ALA A 473 7.11 16.83 -16.95
C ALA A 473 5.88 16.71 -16.05
N TYR A 474 6.01 16.12 -14.84
CA TYR A 474 4.91 16.06 -13.89
C TYR A 474 4.49 17.45 -13.40
N ALA A 475 5.45 18.33 -13.06
CA ALA A 475 5.14 19.69 -12.65
C ALA A 475 4.41 20.48 -13.75
N ALA A 476 4.79 20.28 -15.02
CA ALA A 476 4.09 20.88 -16.15
C ALA A 476 2.66 20.31 -16.32
N ALA A 477 2.50 18.99 -16.16
CA ALA A 477 1.19 18.33 -16.24
C ALA A 477 0.25 18.80 -15.12
N ASP A 478 0.75 18.86 -13.87
CA ASP A 478 -0.01 19.33 -12.72
C ASP A 478 -0.43 20.80 -12.83
N GLY A 479 0.44 21.63 -13.43
CA GLY A 479 0.20 23.03 -13.73
C GLY A 479 -0.61 23.27 -15.02
N ASN A 480 -1.05 22.21 -15.71
CA ASN A 480 -1.74 22.27 -17.01
C ASN A 480 -0.99 23.14 -18.06
N GLN A 481 0.35 23.00 -18.07
CA GLN A 481 1.20 23.74 -19.01
C GLN A 481 1.15 23.12 -20.42
N PRO A 482 1.29 23.95 -21.50
CA PRO A 482 1.22 23.46 -22.88
C PRO A 482 2.24 22.37 -23.21
N ASP A 483 3.40 22.36 -22.55
CA ASP A 483 4.51 21.45 -22.82
C ASP A 483 4.42 20.12 -22.03
N ALA A 484 3.32 19.90 -21.29
CA ALA A 484 3.13 18.69 -20.48
C ALA A 484 3.06 17.38 -21.30
N GLN A 485 2.84 17.48 -22.61
CA GLN A 485 2.69 16.32 -23.53
C GLN A 485 3.94 16.08 -24.39
N SER A 486 4.96 16.92 -24.33
CA SER A 486 6.22 16.78 -25.06
C SER A 486 7.27 16.02 -24.24
#